data_654ae1a0cb54da0ba30706f0346d327d
#
_entry.id   654ae1a0cb54da0ba30706f0346d327d
#
_cell.length_a   1.000
_cell.length_b   1.000
_cell.length_c   1.000
_cell.angle_alpha   90.00
_cell.angle_beta   90.00
_cell.angle_gamma   90.00
#
_symmetry.space_group_name_H-M   'P 1'
#
loop_
_entity.id
_entity.type
_entity.pdbx_description
1 polymer ?
#
loop_
_entity_poly.entity_id
_entity_poly.type
_entity_poly.pdbx_seq_one_letter_code
_entity_poly.pdbx_strand_id
1 'polypeptide(L)'
;MRKWVFLCLLFLPFLSSAAEREIRIGLIDTFDQDFYLETFVPTIEHIQKTLKDYKITVVELQQNNLLANVVKERPDFLVSSAGNFVTLISKLGAQQIATVSRNHAYSPKEAVSSVFIVRNDRKDLQKITDLKGRVLSATEPHDFDGMLVGMGEIAARGFDPDTFFSKTLFSHYQYPDVATYVKVGAADVGILGTCQYEKLLTTGQIQPGEFRVLEAKNNTEACIRSTERYPDTVFYALDTAPIDEVKAVSLSLLSMPKGEFDFEWVPASGFLKVYDLMKSLKLGPYEHLRETTVKDFILSHQKELLLAALLLCAILVHVVRVNWLVNRRTEELKFALAVQRATERKARE
;
A
#
# COMPACT_ATOMS: atom_id res chain seq x y z
N MET A 1 15.80 53.25 -65.50
CA MET A 1 15.36 51.84 -65.51
C MET A 1 15.37 51.36 -64.06
N ARG A 2 14.20 51.32 -63.45
CA ARG A 2 14.01 51.06 -62.00
C ARG A 2 13.54 49.59 -61.86
N LYS A 3 14.44 48.73 -61.34
CA LYS A 3 14.13 47.31 -61.12
C LYS A 3 13.34 47.17 -59.79
N TRP A 4 12.09 46.71 -59.94
CA TRP A 4 11.24 46.27 -58.81
C TRP A 4 11.63 44.86 -58.46
N VAL A 5 12.12 44.65 -57.22
CA VAL A 5 12.32 43.31 -56.63
C VAL A 5 11.04 42.97 -55.88
N PHE A 6 10.28 41.99 -56.43
CA PHE A 6 9.13 41.38 -55.75
C PHE A 6 9.64 40.44 -54.67
N LEU A 7 9.47 40.82 -53.38
CA LEU A 7 9.75 39.98 -52.24
C LEU A 7 8.53 39.08 -52.00
N CYS A 8 8.56 37.84 -52.54
CA CYS A 8 7.58 36.80 -52.16
C CYS A 8 7.80 36.33 -50.73
N LEU A 9 7.02 36.86 -49.78
CA LEU A 9 6.88 36.30 -48.45
C LEU A 9 6.17 34.93 -48.56
N LEU A 10 6.95 33.85 -48.48
CA LEU A 10 6.46 32.50 -48.27
C LEU A 10 5.80 32.40 -46.88
N PHE A 11 4.49 32.53 -46.83
CA PHE A 11 3.67 32.08 -45.72
C PHE A 11 3.74 30.55 -45.66
N LEU A 12 4.70 30.02 -44.90
CA LEU A 12 4.66 28.62 -44.42
C LEU A 12 3.55 28.54 -43.39
N PRO A 13 2.48 27.74 -43.61
CA PRO A 13 1.56 27.43 -42.55
C PRO A 13 2.35 26.64 -41.48
N PHE A 14 2.55 27.22 -40.33
CA PHE A 14 2.90 26.46 -39.14
C PHE A 14 1.73 25.47 -38.93
N LEU A 15 1.90 24.25 -39.39
CA LEU A 15 1.14 23.09 -38.91
C LEU A 15 1.54 22.94 -37.43
N SER A 16 0.84 23.66 -36.58
CA SER A 16 0.82 23.38 -35.15
C SER A 16 0.22 21.98 -35.03
N SER A 17 1.06 20.97 -34.99
CA SER A 17 0.66 19.65 -34.52
C SER A 17 0.18 19.92 -33.05
N ALA A 18 -1.13 19.96 -32.87
CA ALA A 18 -1.68 19.94 -31.53
C ALA A 18 -1.07 18.72 -30.85
N ALA A 19 -0.23 18.94 -29.86
CA ALA A 19 0.30 17.84 -29.07
C ALA A 19 -0.91 17.04 -28.57
N GLU A 20 -0.97 15.77 -28.92
CA GLU A 20 -2.01 14.87 -28.48
C GLU A 20 -2.03 14.90 -26.95
N ARG A 21 -3.15 15.31 -26.36
CA ARG A 21 -3.28 15.42 -24.91
C ARG A 21 -3.24 14.00 -24.33
N GLU A 22 -2.30 13.74 -23.43
CA GLU A 22 -2.13 12.43 -22.81
C GLU A 22 -2.75 12.44 -21.40
N ILE A 23 -3.58 11.45 -21.10
CA ILE A 23 -4.13 11.18 -19.78
C ILE A 23 -3.47 9.89 -19.27
N ARG A 24 -2.80 9.96 -18.12
CA ARG A 24 -2.09 8.83 -17.51
C ARG A 24 -2.92 8.25 -16.37
N ILE A 25 -3.33 6.98 -16.49
CA ILE A 25 -4.13 6.27 -15.49
C ILE A 25 -3.27 5.20 -14.85
N GLY A 26 -3.01 5.36 -13.55
CA GLY A 26 -2.25 4.39 -12.75
C GLY A 26 -3.14 3.27 -12.24
N LEU A 27 -2.71 2.02 -12.43
CA LEU A 27 -3.25 0.83 -11.79
C LEU A 27 -2.25 0.30 -10.79
N ILE A 28 -2.69 0.10 -9.54
CA ILE A 28 -1.83 -0.48 -8.51
C ILE A 28 -1.92 -2.00 -8.59
N ASP A 29 -0.78 -2.69 -8.52
CA ASP A 29 -0.62 -4.15 -8.67
C ASP A 29 -1.18 -4.97 -7.48
N THR A 30 -2.33 -4.55 -6.93
CA THR A 30 -3.02 -5.20 -5.82
C THR A 30 -4.28 -5.94 -6.25
N PHE A 31 -4.46 -6.14 -7.55
CA PHE A 31 -5.62 -6.79 -8.12
C PHE A 31 -5.25 -8.10 -8.78
N ASP A 32 -6.17 -9.04 -8.74
CA ASP A 32 -6.05 -10.30 -9.46
C ASP A 32 -6.26 -10.12 -10.99
N GLN A 33 -5.96 -11.17 -11.73
CA GLN A 33 -6.12 -11.15 -13.19
C GLN A 33 -7.57 -10.94 -13.64
N ASP A 34 -8.54 -11.40 -12.85
CA ASP A 34 -9.95 -11.27 -13.21
C ASP A 34 -10.38 -9.80 -13.11
N PHE A 35 -9.99 -9.08 -12.07
CA PHE A 35 -10.24 -7.64 -12.00
C PHE A 35 -9.64 -6.91 -13.20
N TYR A 36 -8.41 -7.24 -13.55
CA TYR A 36 -7.74 -6.60 -14.70
C TYR A 36 -8.53 -6.81 -15.99
N LEU A 37 -8.92 -8.04 -16.31
CA LEU A 37 -9.60 -8.38 -17.56
C LEU A 37 -11.08 -7.99 -17.58
N GLU A 38 -11.78 -8.16 -16.45
CA GLU A 38 -13.25 -8.02 -16.41
C GLU A 38 -13.70 -6.63 -15.97
N THR A 39 -12.84 -5.84 -15.34
CA THR A 39 -13.21 -4.51 -14.82
C THR A 39 -12.33 -3.40 -15.39
N PHE A 40 -11.01 -3.53 -15.27
CA PHE A 40 -10.10 -2.45 -15.65
C PHE A 40 -9.98 -2.26 -17.17
N VAL A 41 -9.74 -3.33 -17.91
CA VAL A 41 -9.62 -3.24 -19.40
C VAL A 41 -10.88 -2.65 -20.03
N PRO A 42 -12.10 -3.13 -19.75
CA PRO A 42 -13.33 -2.52 -20.30
C PRO A 42 -13.50 -1.05 -19.92
N THR A 43 -13.08 -0.67 -18.71
CA THR A 43 -13.11 0.72 -18.25
C THR A 43 -12.19 1.60 -19.10
N ILE A 44 -10.95 1.18 -19.32
CA ILE A 44 -9.97 1.92 -20.13
C ILE A 44 -10.42 2.02 -21.60
N GLU A 45 -10.93 0.94 -22.17
CA GLU A 45 -11.48 0.92 -23.53
C GLU A 45 -12.65 1.90 -23.67
N HIS A 46 -13.55 1.95 -22.71
CA HIS A 46 -14.66 2.90 -22.69
C HIS A 46 -14.17 4.35 -22.62
N ILE A 47 -13.22 4.66 -21.74
CA ILE A 47 -12.63 6.00 -21.62
C ILE A 47 -11.96 6.39 -22.95
N GLN A 48 -11.15 5.52 -23.54
CA GLN A 48 -10.49 5.79 -24.82
C GLN A 48 -11.49 6.00 -25.97
N LYS A 49 -12.58 5.24 -26.00
CA LYS A 49 -13.65 5.37 -27.00
C LYS A 49 -14.41 6.69 -26.89
N THR A 50 -14.62 7.18 -25.69
CA THR A 50 -15.39 8.40 -25.41
C THR A 50 -14.53 9.66 -25.48
N LEU A 51 -13.25 9.59 -25.12
CA LEU A 51 -12.30 10.70 -25.11
C LEU A 51 -11.32 10.62 -26.28
N LYS A 52 -11.84 10.77 -27.51
CA LYS A 52 -11.06 10.60 -28.76
C LYS A 52 -9.94 11.62 -28.94
N ASP A 53 -10.05 12.78 -28.31
CA ASP A 53 -9.04 13.86 -28.38
C ASP A 53 -7.88 13.64 -27.41
N TYR A 54 -7.91 12.55 -26.65
CA TYR A 54 -6.91 12.19 -25.65
C TYR A 54 -6.33 10.81 -25.96
N LYS A 55 -5.04 10.69 -25.70
CA LYS A 55 -4.36 9.39 -25.63
C LYS A 55 -4.42 8.91 -24.19
N ILE A 56 -4.99 7.75 -23.95
CA ILE A 56 -5.02 7.13 -22.63
C ILE A 56 -3.80 6.21 -22.49
N THR A 57 -2.99 6.47 -21.48
CA THR A 57 -1.81 5.66 -21.15
C THR A 57 -1.98 5.04 -19.78
N VAL A 58 -1.89 3.72 -19.71
CA VAL A 58 -1.92 2.98 -18.45
C VAL A 58 -0.51 2.90 -17.87
N VAL A 59 -0.40 3.16 -16.56
CA VAL A 59 0.84 3.08 -15.79
C VAL A 59 0.66 2.05 -14.70
N GLU A 60 1.42 0.97 -14.72
CA GLU A 60 1.42 -0.01 -13.65
C GLU A 60 2.26 0.48 -12.47
N LEU A 61 1.70 0.45 -11.28
CA LEU A 61 2.30 0.92 -10.04
C LEU A 61 2.44 -0.24 -9.06
N GLN A 62 3.66 -0.49 -8.63
CA GLN A 62 3.90 -1.52 -7.62
C GLN A 62 3.47 -1.04 -6.24
N GLN A 63 2.77 -1.90 -5.50
CA GLN A 63 2.35 -1.66 -4.12
C GLN A 63 3.56 -1.41 -3.21
N ASN A 64 4.65 -2.11 -3.45
CA ASN A 64 5.89 -1.86 -2.73
C ASN A 64 6.42 -0.45 -3.03
N ASN A 65 6.61 0.36 -1.98
CA ASN A 65 6.95 1.78 -2.09
C ASN A 65 5.93 2.61 -2.91
N LEU A 66 4.64 2.33 -2.77
CA LEU A 66 3.56 2.90 -3.56
C LEU A 66 3.65 4.43 -3.70
N LEU A 67 3.83 5.17 -2.60
CA LEU A 67 3.93 6.63 -2.62
C LEU A 67 5.07 7.12 -3.52
N ALA A 68 6.25 6.50 -3.42
CA ALA A 68 7.40 6.84 -4.25
C ALA A 68 7.15 6.53 -5.73
N ASN A 69 6.48 5.42 -6.03
CA ASN A 69 6.11 5.03 -7.39
C ASN A 69 5.11 6.03 -7.99
N VAL A 70 4.07 6.44 -7.26
CA VAL A 70 3.12 7.46 -7.72
C VAL A 70 3.81 8.79 -7.99
N VAL A 71 4.69 9.25 -7.09
CA VAL A 71 5.45 10.50 -7.28
C VAL A 71 6.40 10.43 -8.49
N LYS A 72 7.01 9.27 -8.74
CA LYS A 72 7.93 9.04 -9.87
C LYS A 72 7.19 9.00 -11.20
N GLU A 73 6.14 8.18 -11.27
CA GLU A 73 5.41 7.92 -12.53
C GLU A 73 4.40 9.02 -12.87
N ARG A 74 3.99 9.83 -11.89
CA ARG A 74 3.08 10.98 -12.04
C ARG A 74 1.82 10.67 -12.88
N PRO A 75 1.01 9.70 -12.48
CA PRO A 75 -0.28 9.51 -13.12
C PRO A 75 -1.22 10.69 -12.81
N ASP A 76 -2.17 10.96 -13.69
CA ASP A 76 -3.23 11.95 -13.46
C ASP A 76 -4.37 11.33 -12.64
N PHE A 77 -4.64 10.06 -12.89
CA PHE A 77 -5.69 9.29 -12.24
C PHE A 77 -5.14 7.98 -11.69
N LEU A 78 -5.84 7.45 -10.70
CA LEU A 78 -5.50 6.16 -10.08
C LEU A 78 -6.74 5.28 -9.94
N VAL A 79 -6.51 3.97 -10.10
CA VAL A 79 -7.46 2.91 -9.76
C VAL A 79 -6.85 2.06 -8.68
N SER A 80 -7.52 1.95 -7.54
CA SER A 80 -7.02 1.16 -6.42
C SER A 80 -8.13 0.66 -5.51
N SER A 81 -7.77 -0.25 -4.60
CA SER A 81 -8.63 -0.61 -3.47
C SER A 81 -8.96 0.61 -2.60
N ALA A 82 -10.06 0.54 -1.85
CA ALA A 82 -10.46 1.58 -0.92
C ALA A 82 -9.38 1.87 0.16
N GLY A 83 -8.62 0.86 0.58
CA GLY A 83 -7.51 1.00 1.53
C GLY A 83 -6.35 1.84 0.99
N ASN A 84 -5.93 1.56 -0.24
CA ASN A 84 -4.89 2.35 -0.92
C ASN A 84 -5.35 3.78 -1.20
N PHE A 85 -6.61 3.98 -1.60
CA PHE A 85 -7.18 5.32 -1.77
C PHE A 85 -7.06 6.15 -0.49
N VAL A 86 -7.50 5.63 0.67
CA VAL A 86 -7.41 6.32 1.96
C VAL A 86 -5.96 6.64 2.34
N THR A 87 -5.03 5.77 2.00
CA THR A 87 -3.59 5.99 2.22
C THR A 87 -3.05 7.14 1.37
N LEU A 88 -3.35 7.13 0.07
CA LEU A 88 -2.80 8.10 -0.88
C LEU A 88 -3.43 9.48 -0.77
N ILE A 89 -4.74 9.59 -0.53
CA ILE A 89 -5.42 10.88 -0.35
C ILE A 89 -4.81 11.67 0.81
N SER A 90 -4.38 11.00 1.86
CA SER A 90 -3.78 11.65 3.03
C SER A 90 -2.38 12.19 2.79
N LYS A 91 -1.68 11.72 1.75
CA LYS A 91 -0.28 12.04 1.44
C LYS A 91 -0.12 12.97 0.23
N LEU A 92 -0.96 12.79 -0.78
CA LEU A 92 -0.82 13.47 -2.08
C LEU A 92 -1.98 14.41 -2.41
N GLY A 93 -3.08 14.33 -1.65
CA GLY A 93 -4.34 14.90 -2.08
C GLY A 93 -4.94 14.07 -3.22
N ALA A 94 -6.24 13.95 -3.27
CA ALA A 94 -6.93 13.31 -4.38
C ALA A 94 -8.41 13.64 -4.36
N GLN A 95 -9.05 13.62 -5.52
CA GLN A 95 -10.48 13.80 -5.67
C GLN A 95 -11.10 12.48 -6.07
N GLN A 96 -12.00 11.94 -5.25
CA GLN A 96 -12.82 10.80 -5.60
C GLN A 96 -13.68 11.10 -6.83
N ILE A 97 -13.72 10.17 -7.79
CA ILE A 97 -14.60 10.27 -8.96
C ILE A 97 -15.71 9.24 -8.84
N ALA A 98 -15.35 7.97 -8.79
CA ALA A 98 -16.30 6.88 -8.81
C ALA A 98 -15.83 5.69 -7.97
N THR A 99 -16.76 4.84 -7.59
CA THR A 99 -16.47 3.52 -7.03
C THR A 99 -17.19 2.44 -7.82
N VAL A 100 -16.62 1.23 -7.82
CA VAL A 100 -17.25 0.08 -8.46
C VAL A 100 -18.48 -0.35 -7.68
N SER A 101 -19.59 -0.55 -8.38
CA SER A 101 -20.78 -1.23 -7.89
C SER A 101 -20.92 -2.56 -8.63
N ARG A 102 -20.99 -3.67 -7.93
CA ARG A 102 -21.11 -5.00 -8.52
C ARG A 102 -22.53 -5.55 -8.35
N ASN A 103 -22.95 -6.41 -9.29
CA ASN A 103 -24.29 -7.00 -9.27
C ASN A 103 -24.56 -7.85 -8.02
N HIS A 104 -23.52 -8.42 -7.42
CA HIS A 104 -23.63 -9.21 -6.19
C HIS A 104 -23.59 -8.37 -4.90
N ALA A 105 -23.27 -7.07 -4.99
CA ALA A 105 -23.17 -6.19 -3.83
C ALA A 105 -24.54 -5.64 -3.42
N TYR A 106 -24.75 -5.49 -2.11
CA TYR A 106 -25.95 -4.85 -1.57
C TYR A 106 -26.01 -3.37 -1.93
N SER A 107 -24.87 -2.71 -1.86
CA SER A 107 -24.69 -1.32 -2.27
C SER A 107 -23.21 -1.03 -2.58
N PRO A 108 -22.90 0.05 -3.31
CA PRO A 108 -21.50 0.42 -3.57
C PRO A 108 -20.66 0.68 -2.31
N LYS A 109 -21.31 0.98 -1.18
CA LYS A 109 -20.65 1.20 0.11
C LYS A 109 -20.39 -0.10 0.88
N GLU A 110 -21.00 -1.19 0.45
CA GLU A 110 -21.03 -2.48 1.12
C GLU A 110 -20.82 -3.59 0.11
N ALA A 111 -19.74 -3.49 -0.67
CA ALA A 111 -19.45 -4.36 -1.79
C ALA A 111 -18.43 -5.45 -1.45
N VAL A 112 -17.41 -5.15 -0.65
CA VAL A 112 -16.34 -6.11 -0.35
C VAL A 112 -16.31 -6.52 1.12
N SER A 113 -15.90 -7.77 1.34
CA SER A 113 -15.79 -8.41 2.66
C SER A 113 -14.78 -9.55 2.59
N SER A 114 -14.43 -10.13 3.73
CA SER A 114 -13.58 -11.33 3.78
C SER A 114 -14.32 -12.52 4.37
N VAL A 115 -13.85 -13.71 4.01
CA VAL A 115 -14.29 -14.96 4.58
C VAL A 115 -13.10 -15.72 5.20
N PHE A 116 -13.29 -16.24 6.41
CA PHE A 116 -12.31 -17.11 7.05
C PHE A 116 -12.68 -18.56 6.80
N ILE A 117 -11.81 -19.31 6.12
CA ILE A 117 -11.98 -20.73 5.84
C ILE A 117 -11.02 -21.57 6.67
N VAL A 118 -11.53 -22.68 7.21
CA VAL A 118 -10.73 -23.73 7.85
C VAL A 118 -11.12 -25.07 7.29
N ARG A 119 -10.25 -26.09 7.36
CA ARG A 119 -10.65 -27.46 6.98
C ARG A 119 -11.84 -27.91 7.83
N ASN A 120 -12.76 -28.64 7.22
CA ASN A 120 -13.98 -29.08 7.89
C ASN A 120 -13.74 -30.07 9.04
N ASP A 121 -12.61 -30.78 9.03
CA ASP A 121 -12.20 -31.73 10.08
C ASP A 121 -11.62 -31.02 11.33
N ARG A 122 -11.25 -29.73 11.27
CA ARG A 122 -10.69 -28.94 12.38
C ARG A 122 -11.78 -28.53 13.37
N LYS A 123 -12.18 -29.47 14.25
CA LYS A 123 -13.22 -29.23 15.26
C LYS A 123 -12.75 -28.32 16.42
N ASP A 124 -11.47 -28.10 16.55
CA ASP A 124 -10.83 -27.20 17.49
C ASP A 124 -10.94 -25.72 17.08
N LEU A 125 -11.28 -25.40 15.83
CA LEU A 125 -11.39 -24.05 15.30
C LEU A 125 -12.87 -23.73 15.00
N GLN A 126 -13.63 -23.23 15.98
CA GLN A 126 -15.06 -22.95 15.83
C GLN A 126 -15.34 -21.46 15.61
N LYS A 127 -14.51 -20.60 16.18
CA LYS A 127 -14.67 -19.14 16.17
C LYS A 127 -13.38 -18.49 15.68
N ILE A 128 -13.50 -17.24 15.22
CA ILE A 128 -12.34 -16.45 14.82
C ILE A 128 -11.35 -16.27 15.98
N THR A 129 -11.82 -16.22 17.22
CA THR A 129 -10.95 -16.12 18.40
C THR A 129 -10.07 -17.37 18.64
N ASP A 130 -10.46 -18.54 18.13
CA ASP A 130 -9.69 -19.79 18.24
C ASP A 130 -8.46 -19.79 17.31
N LEU A 131 -8.39 -18.81 16.41
CA LEU A 131 -7.31 -18.65 15.45
C LEU A 131 -6.05 -18.02 16.06
N LYS A 132 -6.10 -17.52 17.30
CA LYS A 132 -4.94 -16.90 17.94
C LYS A 132 -3.76 -17.85 18.00
N GLY A 133 -2.60 -17.39 17.52
CA GLY A 133 -1.37 -18.16 17.46
C GLY A 133 -1.33 -19.22 16.35
N ARG A 134 -2.37 -19.31 15.51
CA ARG A 134 -2.42 -20.22 14.36
C ARG A 134 -1.65 -19.65 13.16
N VAL A 135 -1.46 -20.50 12.14
CA VAL A 135 -0.85 -20.10 10.88
C VAL A 135 -1.95 -19.66 9.92
N LEU A 136 -1.83 -18.42 9.41
CA LEU A 136 -2.73 -17.85 8.43
C LEU A 136 -2.21 -18.11 7.00
N SER A 137 -3.11 -18.29 6.05
CA SER A 137 -2.87 -18.09 4.62
C SER A 137 -3.72 -16.93 4.10
N ALA A 138 -3.12 -16.03 3.35
CA ALA A 138 -3.75 -14.85 2.75
C ALA A 138 -3.10 -14.51 1.41
N THR A 139 -3.67 -13.60 0.66
CA THR A 139 -3.16 -13.20 -0.66
C THR A 139 -1.87 -12.39 -0.57
N GLU A 140 -1.94 -11.18 0.03
CA GLU A 140 -0.81 -10.25 0.20
C GLU A 140 -1.05 -9.35 1.42
N PRO A 141 0.01 -8.77 2.03
CA PRO A 141 -0.13 -7.94 3.23
C PRO A 141 -1.03 -6.71 3.06
N HIS A 142 -1.09 -6.17 1.85
CA HIS A 142 -1.84 -4.94 1.52
C HIS A 142 -3.12 -5.22 0.71
N ASP A 143 -3.44 -6.47 0.45
CA ASP A 143 -4.69 -6.82 -0.21
C ASP A 143 -5.88 -6.47 0.69
N PHE A 144 -6.83 -5.72 0.12
CA PHE A 144 -7.87 -5.10 0.93
C PHE A 144 -8.84 -6.13 1.52
N ASP A 145 -9.47 -6.94 0.68
CA ASP A 145 -10.42 -7.96 1.15
C ASP A 145 -9.79 -9.35 1.32
N GLY A 146 -8.67 -9.63 0.67
CA GLY A 146 -7.88 -10.86 0.89
C GLY A 146 -7.04 -10.86 2.18
N MET A 147 -6.92 -9.70 2.86
CA MET A 147 -6.14 -9.60 4.11
C MET A 147 -6.68 -8.55 5.07
N LEU A 148 -6.70 -7.25 4.67
CA LEU A 148 -6.89 -6.13 5.61
C LEU A 148 -8.27 -6.13 6.27
N VAL A 149 -9.33 -6.43 5.53
CA VAL A 149 -10.69 -6.52 6.06
C VAL A 149 -10.79 -7.65 7.09
N GLY A 150 -10.13 -8.79 6.84
CA GLY A 150 -10.01 -9.89 7.81
C GLY A 150 -9.27 -9.47 9.08
N MET A 151 -8.17 -8.73 8.94
CA MET A 151 -7.42 -8.19 10.08
C MET A 151 -8.25 -7.17 10.88
N GLY A 152 -9.09 -6.38 10.21
CA GLY A 152 -10.04 -5.49 10.86
C GLY A 152 -11.03 -6.22 11.78
N GLU A 153 -11.47 -7.41 11.37
CA GLU A 153 -12.35 -8.25 12.20
C GLU A 153 -11.63 -8.77 13.46
N ILE A 154 -10.31 -9.03 13.37
CA ILE A 154 -9.46 -9.38 14.53
C ILE A 154 -9.34 -8.17 15.47
N ALA A 155 -9.06 -6.98 14.93
CA ALA A 155 -8.96 -5.73 15.70
C ALA A 155 -10.28 -5.39 16.42
N ALA A 156 -11.42 -5.57 15.73
CA ALA A 156 -12.74 -5.33 16.30
C ALA A 156 -13.08 -6.23 17.51
N ARG A 157 -12.42 -7.39 17.63
CA ARG A 157 -12.51 -8.27 18.78
C ARG A 157 -11.52 -7.94 19.91
N GLY A 158 -10.76 -6.84 19.78
CA GLY A 158 -9.82 -6.37 20.80
C GLY A 158 -8.47 -7.08 20.76
N PHE A 159 -8.15 -7.82 19.71
CA PHE A 159 -6.82 -8.41 19.51
C PHE A 159 -5.93 -7.48 18.70
N ASP A 160 -4.63 -7.58 18.92
CA ASP A 160 -3.64 -6.91 18.08
C ASP A 160 -3.42 -7.74 16.80
N PRO A 161 -3.77 -7.18 15.61
CA PRO A 161 -3.64 -7.90 14.34
C PRO A 161 -2.20 -8.29 14.01
N ASP A 162 -1.21 -7.48 14.39
CA ASP A 162 0.21 -7.70 14.07
C ASP A 162 0.78 -8.94 14.80
N THR A 163 0.18 -9.33 15.93
CA THR A 163 0.65 -10.45 16.77
C THR A 163 -0.36 -11.59 16.93
N PHE A 164 -1.53 -11.47 16.30
CA PHE A 164 -2.61 -12.46 16.47
C PHE A 164 -2.26 -13.82 15.88
N PHE A 165 -1.72 -13.85 14.67
CA PHE A 165 -1.25 -15.07 14.02
C PHE A 165 0.23 -15.32 14.32
N SER A 166 0.62 -16.59 14.45
CA SER A 166 2.03 -16.95 14.64
C SER A 166 2.86 -16.76 13.39
N LYS A 167 2.25 -16.94 12.22
CA LYS A 167 2.86 -16.81 10.90
C LYS A 167 1.77 -16.57 9.86
N THR A 168 2.09 -15.82 8.79
CA THR A 168 1.26 -15.69 7.59
C THR A 168 2.01 -16.24 6.38
N LEU A 169 1.33 -17.04 5.56
CA LEU A 169 1.78 -17.51 4.25
C LEU A 169 1.04 -16.73 3.19
N PHE A 170 1.77 -16.06 2.31
CA PHE A 170 1.20 -15.29 1.22
C PHE A 170 1.20 -16.04 -0.10
N SER A 171 0.13 -15.90 -0.88
CA SER A 171 -0.09 -16.61 -2.15
C SER A 171 0.10 -15.73 -3.39
N HIS A 172 0.55 -14.48 -3.24
CA HIS A 172 0.76 -13.53 -4.33
C HIS A 172 -0.51 -13.37 -5.21
N TYR A 173 -1.62 -12.97 -4.58
CA TYR A 173 -2.95 -12.78 -5.19
C TYR A 173 -3.59 -14.03 -5.79
N GLN A 174 -3.09 -15.24 -5.46
CA GLN A 174 -3.67 -16.50 -5.92
C GLN A 174 -4.60 -17.08 -4.87
N TYR A 175 -5.91 -16.82 -4.97
CA TYR A 175 -6.90 -17.38 -4.03
C TYR A 175 -6.94 -18.92 -3.99
N PRO A 176 -6.75 -19.65 -5.12
CA PRO A 176 -6.64 -21.11 -5.08
C PRO A 176 -5.50 -21.61 -4.19
N ASP A 177 -4.38 -20.87 -4.15
CA ASP A 177 -3.23 -21.26 -3.33
C ASP A 177 -3.50 -20.99 -1.84
N VAL A 178 -4.27 -19.93 -1.50
CA VAL A 178 -4.74 -19.72 -0.12
C VAL A 178 -5.49 -20.96 0.38
N ALA A 179 -6.47 -21.43 -0.41
CA ALA A 179 -7.24 -22.64 -0.07
C ALA A 179 -6.34 -23.89 -0.03
N THR A 180 -5.39 -24.02 -0.95
CA THR A 180 -4.45 -25.15 -1.01
C THR A 180 -3.58 -25.22 0.23
N TYR A 181 -3.02 -24.10 0.72
CA TYR A 181 -2.22 -24.10 1.96
C TYR A 181 -3.03 -24.57 3.17
N VAL A 182 -4.31 -24.21 3.25
CA VAL A 182 -5.22 -24.70 4.30
C VAL A 182 -5.51 -26.19 4.11
N LYS A 183 -5.78 -26.63 2.88
CA LYS A 183 -6.09 -28.03 2.53
C LYS A 183 -4.98 -28.98 2.94
N VAL A 184 -3.74 -28.66 2.60
CA VAL A 184 -2.58 -29.51 2.90
C VAL A 184 -2.07 -29.34 4.34
N GLY A 185 -2.68 -28.44 5.14
CA GLY A 185 -2.30 -28.21 6.54
C GLY A 185 -1.03 -27.37 6.71
N ALA A 186 -0.55 -26.68 5.66
CA ALA A 186 0.51 -25.70 5.76
C ALA A 186 0.05 -24.43 6.50
N ALA A 187 -1.23 -24.10 6.39
CA ALA A 187 -1.92 -23.09 7.17
C ALA A 187 -3.12 -23.72 7.92
N ASP A 188 -3.49 -23.14 9.06
CA ASP A 188 -4.65 -23.54 9.85
C ASP A 188 -5.94 -22.89 9.34
N VAL A 189 -5.83 -21.68 8.80
CA VAL A 189 -6.93 -20.84 8.33
C VAL A 189 -6.52 -20.09 7.07
N GLY A 190 -7.48 -19.82 6.19
CA GLY A 190 -7.32 -18.95 5.02
C GLY A 190 -8.25 -17.76 5.07
N ILE A 191 -7.80 -16.61 4.59
CA ILE A 191 -8.65 -15.46 4.28
C ILE A 191 -8.83 -15.41 2.77
N LEU A 192 -10.09 -15.42 2.33
CA LEU A 192 -10.48 -15.21 0.94
C LEU A 192 -11.25 -13.90 0.83
N GLY A 193 -11.08 -13.22 -0.28
CA GLY A 193 -11.83 -12.02 -0.62
C GLY A 193 -13.29 -12.32 -1.01
N THR A 194 -14.00 -11.29 -1.37
CA THR A 194 -15.42 -11.32 -1.70
C THR A 194 -15.72 -12.28 -2.83
N CYS A 195 -16.70 -13.17 -2.62
CA CYS A 195 -17.16 -14.18 -3.59
C CYS A 195 -16.10 -15.23 -4.02
N GLN A 196 -14.88 -15.16 -3.49
CA GLN A 196 -13.82 -16.08 -3.90
C GLN A 196 -14.09 -17.53 -3.42
N TYR A 197 -14.77 -17.70 -2.28
CA TYR A 197 -15.15 -19.02 -1.82
C TYR A 197 -16.13 -19.70 -2.78
N GLU A 198 -17.15 -18.98 -3.23
CA GLU A 198 -18.15 -19.47 -4.20
C GLU A 198 -17.49 -19.71 -5.58
N LYS A 199 -16.59 -18.82 -5.99
CA LYS A 199 -15.85 -18.97 -7.25
C LYS A 199 -15.00 -20.25 -7.24
N LEU A 200 -14.26 -20.51 -6.16
CA LEU A 200 -13.46 -21.73 -6.01
C LEU A 200 -14.32 -22.99 -6.03
N LEU A 201 -15.55 -22.96 -5.47
CA LEU A 201 -16.51 -24.06 -5.53
C LEU A 201 -17.05 -24.26 -6.96
N THR A 202 -17.46 -23.19 -7.65
CA THR A 202 -18.06 -23.29 -8.98
C THR A 202 -17.06 -23.70 -10.05
N THR A 203 -15.79 -23.30 -9.88
CA THR A 203 -14.68 -23.73 -10.77
C THR A 203 -14.09 -25.10 -10.42
N GLY A 204 -14.57 -25.75 -9.34
CA GLY A 204 -14.11 -27.08 -8.91
C GLY A 204 -12.72 -27.09 -8.28
N GLN A 205 -12.16 -25.93 -7.96
CA GLN A 205 -10.84 -25.80 -7.32
C GLN A 205 -10.88 -26.26 -5.85
N ILE A 206 -12.03 -26.13 -5.21
CA ILE A 206 -12.33 -26.74 -3.91
C ILE A 206 -13.61 -27.59 -4.02
N GLN A 207 -13.76 -28.58 -3.13
CA GLN A 207 -14.93 -29.46 -3.12
C GLN A 207 -15.94 -29.04 -2.05
N PRO A 208 -17.26 -29.23 -2.28
CA PRO A 208 -18.27 -29.01 -1.26
C PRO A 208 -17.96 -29.81 0.01
N GLY A 209 -17.98 -29.16 1.16
CA GLY A 209 -17.69 -29.79 2.46
C GLY A 209 -16.20 -29.96 2.79
N GLU A 210 -15.29 -29.57 1.93
CA GLU A 210 -13.85 -29.59 2.19
C GLU A 210 -13.44 -28.55 3.25
N PHE A 211 -14.04 -27.36 3.16
CA PHE A 211 -13.82 -26.27 4.10
C PHE A 211 -15.12 -25.89 4.81
N ARG A 212 -14.95 -25.25 5.95
CA ARG A 212 -15.99 -24.59 6.71
C ARG A 212 -15.65 -23.12 6.86
N VAL A 213 -16.65 -22.26 6.64
CA VAL A 213 -16.57 -20.84 6.89
C VAL A 213 -16.79 -20.56 8.38
N LEU A 214 -15.88 -19.82 9.00
CA LEU A 214 -16.00 -19.42 10.40
C LEU A 214 -16.93 -18.22 10.55
N GLU A 215 -17.81 -18.29 11.55
CA GLU A 215 -18.75 -17.22 11.91
C GLU A 215 -19.45 -16.61 10.68
N ALA A 216 -19.91 -17.48 9.77
CA ALA A 216 -20.62 -17.06 8.58
C ALA A 216 -21.80 -16.17 8.95
N LYS A 217 -21.77 -14.92 8.49
CA LYS A 217 -22.89 -13.99 8.67
C LYS A 217 -24.00 -14.41 7.73
N ASN A 218 -25.21 -14.61 8.28
CA ASN A 218 -26.38 -15.04 7.52
C ASN A 218 -26.76 -13.99 6.49
N ASN A 219 -26.83 -14.41 5.24
CA ASN A 219 -27.10 -13.54 4.13
C ASN A 219 -28.17 -14.11 3.22
N THR A 220 -29.06 -13.24 2.85
CA THR A 220 -29.90 -13.35 1.64
C THR A 220 -29.09 -12.98 0.38
N GLU A 221 -27.76 -12.88 0.47
CA GLU A 221 -26.86 -12.32 -0.51
C GLU A 221 -26.10 -13.38 -1.26
N ALA A 222 -25.56 -13.02 -2.43
CA ALA A 222 -24.92 -13.94 -3.35
C ALA A 222 -23.65 -14.62 -2.79
N CYS A 223 -22.93 -13.92 -1.87
CA CYS A 223 -21.63 -14.40 -1.37
C CYS A 223 -21.59 -14.44 0.16
N ILE A 224 -21.05 -15.55 0.69
CA ILE A 224 -20.85 -15.75 2.13
C ILE A 224 -19.74 -14.84 2.64
N ARG A 225 -19.83 -14.39 3.89
CA ARG A 225 -18.82 -13.55 4.54
C ARG A 225 -18.66 -13.86 6.02
N SER A 226 -17.51 -13.55 6.58
CA SER A 226 -17.23 -13.58 8.02
C SER A 226 -17.10 -12.18 8.64
N THR A 227 -16.88 -11.16 7.81
CA THR A 227 -16.53 -9.79 8.25
C THR A 227 -17.63 -8.77 7.96
N GLU A 228 -17.43 -7.55 8.40
CA GLU A 228 -18.17 -6.39 7.91
C GLU A 228 -17.86 -6.11 6.43
N ARG A 229 -18.67 -5.22 5.82
CA ARG A 229 -18.55 -4.83 4.42
C ARG A 229 -18.03 -3.43 4.27
N TYR A 230 -17.29 -3.23 3.17
CA TYR A 230 -16.60 -2.00 2.80
C TYR A 230 -16.84 -1.64 1.34
N PRO A 231 -16.56 -0.39 0.93
CA PRO A 231 -16.55 -0.02 -0.49
C PRO A 231 -15.51 -0.81 -1.28
N ASP A 232 -15.81 -1.05 -2.56
CA ASP A 232 -14.91 -1.69 -3.53
C ASP A 232 -13.87 -0.68 -4.07
N THR A 233 -13.34 -0.98 -5.21
CA THR A 233 -12.36 -0.22 -5.99
C THR A 233 -12.80 1.22 -6.25
N VAL A 234 -11.85 2.12 -6.17
CA VAL A 234 -12.02 3.57 -6.35
C VAL A 234 -11.26 4.04 -7.58
N PHE A 235 -11.93 4.85 -8.40
CA PHE A 235 -11.30 5.65 -9.43
C PHE A 235 -11.21 7.10 -8.91
N TYR A 236 -10.04 7.70 -8.92
CA TYR A 236 -9.81 9.03 -8.37
C TYR A 236 -8.74 9.80 -9.15
N ALA A 237 -8.86 11.12 -9.16
CA ALA A 237 -7.86 12.03 -9.72
C ALA A 237 -6.88 12.47 -8.63
N LEU A 238 -5.61 12.62 -8.98
CA LEU A 238 -4.64 13.31 -8.13
C LEU A 238 -4.80 14.83 -8.26
N ASP A 239 -4.39 15.59 -7.25
CA ASP A 239 -4.50 17.06 -7.24
C ASP A 239 -3.71 17.74 -8.38
N THR A 240 -2.80 16.99 -9.01
CA THR A 240 -2.02 17.46 -10.17
C THR A 240 -2.77 17.35 -11.50
N ALA A 241 -3.89 16.59 -11.54
CA ALA A 241 -4.66 16.40 -12.77
C ALA A 241 -5.39 17.69 -13.19
N PRO A 242 -5.33 18.08 -14.47
CA PRO A 242 -6.06 19.24 -14.96
C PRO A 242 -7.56 19.10 -14.79
N ILE A 243 -8.23 20.15 -14.30
CA ILE A 243 -9.66 20.09 -13.95
C ILE A 243 -10.57 19.72 -15.13
N ASP A 244 -10.21 20.15 -16.35
CA ASP A 244 -10.96 19.80 -17.56
C ASP A 244 -10.85 18.29 -17.88
N GLU A 245 -9.69 17.69 -17.60
CA GLU A 245 -9.47 16.25 -17.76
C GLU A 245 -10.21 15.48 -16.68
N VAL A 246 -10.18 15.95 -15.42
CA VAL A 246 -10.97 15.36 -14.34
C VAL A 246 -12.45 15.33 -14.70
N LYS A 247 -12.98 16.45 -15.22
CA LYS A 247 -14.38 16.51 -15.66
C LYS A 247 -14.66 15.56 -16.83
N ALA A 248 -13.78 15.53 -17.85
CA ALA A 248 -13.96 14.67 -19.02
C ALA A 248 -13.95 13.17 -18.65
N VAL A 249 -12.95 12.75 -17.85
CA VAL A 249 -12.85 11.36 -17.39
C VAL A 249 -14.01 10.98 -16.47
N SER A 250 -14.45 11.88 -15.59
CA SER A 250 -15.61 11.63 -14.72
C SER A 250 -16.88 11.40 -15.52
N LEU A 251 -17.15 12.25 -16.51
CA LEU A 251 -18.33 12.09 -17.38
C LEU A 251 -18.26 10.81 -18.21
N SER A 252 -17.08 10.50 -18.77
CA SER A 252 -16.85 9.26 -19.51
C SER A 252 -17.13 8.04 -18.63
N LEU A 253 -16.50 7.97 -17.46
CA LEU A 253 -16.59 6.85 -16.54
C LEU A 253 -18.05 6.59 -16.07
N LEU A 254 -18.76 7.65 -15.66
CA LEU A 254 -20.13 7.55 -15.19
C LEU A 254 -21.17 7.34 -16.32
N SER A 255 -20.73 7.44 -17.58
CA SER A 255 -21.56 7.15 -18.76
C SER A 255 -21.44 5.72 -19.27
N MET A 256 -20.63 4.87 -18.61
CA MET A 256 -20.53 3.44 -18.99
C MET A 256 -21.91 2.79 -18.98
N PRO A 257 -22.23 1.98 -20.01
CA PRO A 257 -23.53 1.35 -20.15
C PRO A 257 -23.84 0.44 -18.95
N LYS A 258 -25.00 0.64 -18.32
CA LYS A 258 -25.47 -0.22 -17.26
C LYS A 258 -25.89 -1.59 -17.80
N GLY A 259 -25.43 -2.67 -17.16
CA GLY A 259 -25.82 -4.05 -17.47
C GLY A 259 -25.08 -4.69 -18.64
N GLU A 260 -24.12 -4.01 -19.27
CA GLU A 260 -23.22 -4.60 -20.25
C GLU A 260 -22.12 -5.44 -19.58
N PHE A 261 -21.73 -5.03 -18.37
CA PHE A 261 -20.71 -5.68 -17.53
C PHE A 261 -21.30 -6.14 -16.20
N ASP A 262 -20.60 -6.99 -15.47
CA ASP A 262 -20.97 -7.39 -14.11
C ASP A 262 -20.69 -6.30 -13.04
N PHE A 263 -20.36 -5.12 -13.48
CA PHE A 263 -20.13 -3.93 -12.66
C PHE A 263 -20.60 -2.66 -13.35
N GLU A 264 -20.75 -1.60 -12.56
CA GLU A 264 -20.91 -0.23 -13.02
C GLU A 264 -20.08 0.73 -12.17
N TRP A 265 -19.63 1.84 -12.77
CA TRP A 265 -19.04 2.94 -12.03
C TRP A 265 -20.15 3.88 -11.54
N VAL A 266 -20.19 4.09 -10.24
CA VAL A 266 -21.16 4.99 -9.60
C VAL A 266 -20.41 6.10 -8.84
N PRO A 267 -21.08 7.27 -8.59
CA PRO A 267 -20.43 8.33 -7.80
C PRO A 267 -19.92 7.80 -6.47
N ALA A 268 -18.63 8.07 -6.20
CA ALA A 268 -17.97 7.58 -5.01
C ALA A 268 -18.56 8.20 -3.74
N SER A 269 -18.79 7.38 -2.71
CA SER A 269 -19.30 7.84 -1.43
C SER A 269 -19.04 6.82 -0.31
N GLY A 270 -18.97 7.32 0.94
CA GLY A 270 -19.11 6.46 2.12
C GLY A 270 -17.83 5.76 2.58
N PHE A 271 -16.64 6.38 2.48
CA PHE A 271 -15.36 5.79 2.91
C PHE A 271 -15.09 5.87 4.42
N LEU A 272 -16.00 6.38 5.24
CA LEU A 272 -15.78 6.51 6.70
C LEU A 272 -15.41 5.18 7.35
N LYS A 273 -16.11 4.09 6.99
CA LYS A 273 -15.76 2.73 7.49
C LYS A 273 -14.33 2.31 7.12
N VAL A 274 -13.82 2.74 5.96
CA VAL A 274 -12.44 2.44 5.53
C VAL A 274 -11.44 3.20 6.39
N TYR A 275 -11.70 4.47 6.68
CA TYR A 275 -10.87 5.24 7.63
C TYR A 275 -10.84 4.59 9.02
N ASP A 276 -11.99 4.12 9.52
CA ASP A 276 -12.06 3.42 10.81
C ASP A 276 -11.29 2.10 10.78
N LEU A 277 -11.39 1.33 9.70
CA LEU A 277 -10.60 0.12 9.48
C LEU A 277 -9.09 0.43 9.48
N MET A 278 -8.65 1.38 8.66
CA MET A 278 -7.23 1.75 8.56
C MET A 278 -6.70 2.27 9.89
N LYS A 279 -7.52 3.00 10.67
CA LYS A 279 -7.19 3.44 12.02
C LYS A 279 -7.03 2.27 12.98
N SER A 280 -7.92 1.29 12.96
CA SER A 280 -7.84 0.10 13.82
C SER A 280 -6.61 -0.76 13.53
N LEU A 281 -6.17 -0.77 12.26
CA LEU A 281 -4.97 -1.46 11.79
C LEU A 281 -3.70 -0.60 11.89
N LYS A 282 -3.83 0.68 12.27
CA LYS A 282 -2.72 1.65 12.32
C LYS A 282 -1.97 1.73 10.98
N LEU A 283 -2.71 1.78 9.86
CA LEU A 283 -2.18 1.81 8.50
C LEU A 283 -2.48 3.14 7.80
N GLY A 284 -1.74 3.45 6.75
CA GLY A 284 -1.92 4.63 5.92
C GLY A 284 -1.82 5.93 6.71
N PRO A 285 -2.89 6.76 6.81
CA PRO A 285 -2.87 8.01 7.58
C PRO A 285 -2.55 7.81 9.07
N TYR A 286 -2.73 6.61 9.58
CA TYR A 286 -2.65 6.26 11.00
C TYR A 286 -1.40 5.47 11.38
N GLU A 287 -0.41 5.34 10.50
CA GLU A 287 0.87 4.68 10.79
C GLU A 287 1.58 5.27 12.01
N HIS A 288 1.40 6.57 12.26
CA HIS A 288 1.94 7.25 13.43
C HIS A 288 1.40 6.72 14.77
N LEU A 289 0.29 5.97 14.76
CA LEU A 289 -0.27 5.31 15.95
C LEU A 289 0.41 3.97 16.27
N ARG A 290 1.29 3.45 15.40
CA ARG A 290 2.12 2.29 15.73
C ARG A 290 3.13 2.71 16.78
N GLU A 291 3.13 2.00 17.91
CA GLU A 291 4.21 2.15 18.90
C GLU A 291 5.50 1.68 18.23
N THR A 292 6.44 2.59 18.05
CA THR A 292 7.77 2.22 17.55
C THR A 292 8.46 1.42 18.65
N THR A 293 8.58 0.12 18.45
CA THR A 293 9.39 -0.73 19.33
C THR A 293 10.84 -0.25 19.27
N VAL A 294 11.57 -0.31 20.38
CA VAL A 294 13.02 0.02 20.41
C VAL A 294 13.77 -0.72 19.29
N LYS A 295 13.36 -1.95 18.98
CA LYS A 295 13.90 -2.74 17.88
C LYS A 295 13.64 -2.08 16.53
N ASP A 296 12.43 -1.59 16.27
CA ASP A 296 12.07 -0.96 14.99
C ASP A 296 12.78 0.39 14.82
N PHE A 297 12.91 1.14 15.93
CA PHE A 297 13.72 2.36 15.96
C PHE A 297 15.19 2.09 15.62
N ILE A 298 15.78 1.06 16.23
CA ILE A 298 17.17 0.65 15.94
C ILE A 298 17.32 0.23 14.46
N LEU A 299 16.38 -0.56 13.94
CA LEU A 299 16.42 -1.05 12.55
C LEU A 299 16.22 0.07 11.53
N SER A 300 15.33 1.01 11.78
CA SER A 300 15.06 2.14 10.88
C SER A 300 16.18 3.18 10.86
N HIS A 301 16.96 3.31 11.97
CA HIS A 301 18.04 4.30 12.12
C HIS A 301 19.42 3.66 12.24
N GLN A 302 19.63 2.48 11.66
CA GLN A 302 20.90 1.74 11.76
C GLN A 302 22.11 2.56 11.31
N LYS A 303 21.99 3.31 10.22
CA LYS A 303 23.09 4.08 9.64
C LYS A 303 23.47 5.27 10.53
N GLU A 304 22.46 5.97 11.02
CA GLU A 304 22.62 7.12 11.91
C GLU A 304 23.18 6.70 13.26
N LEU A 305 22.68 5.59 13.84
CA LEU A 305 23.18 5.02 15.09
C LEU A 305 24.64 4.54 14.95
N LEU A 306 24.98 3.92 13.85
CA LEU A 306 26.35 3.48 13.55
C LEU A 306 27.29 4.69 13.43
N LEU A 307 26.89 5.74 12.74
CA LEU A 307 27.64 6.98 12.61
C LEU A 307 27.85 7.66 13.98
N ALA A 308 26.81 7.72 14.79
CA ALA A 308 26.87 8.27 16.15
C ALA A 308 27.83 7.46 17.05
N ALA A 309 27.77 6.13 16.96
CA ALA A 309 28.69 5.25 17.70
C ALA A 309 30.15 5.44 17.28
N LEU A 310 30.43 5.57 15.98
CA LEU A 310 31.77 5.85 15.46
C LEU A 310 32.31 7.20 15.92
N LEU A 311 31.46 8.25 15.92
CA LEU A 311 31.79 9.57 16.45
C LEU A 311 32.13 9.52 17.94
N LEU A 312 31.33 8.80 18.73
CA LEU A 312 31.55 8.61 20.15
C LEU A 312 32.89 7.88 20.45
N CYS A 313 33.17 6.83 19.68
CA CYS A 313 34.47 6.13 19.76
C CYS A 313 35.63 7.05 19.41
N ALA A 314 35.54 7.87 18.38
CA ALA A 314 36.56 8.83 17.99
C ALA A 314 36.83 9.87 19.08
N ILE A 315 35.77 10.38 19.71
CA ILE A 315 35.86 11.32 20.85
C ILE A 315 36.56 10.65 22.03
N LEU A 316 36.17 9.41 22.39
CA LEU A 316 36.80 8.66 23.49
C LEU A 316 38.27 8.44 23.24
N VAL A 317 38.66 8.00 22.04
CA VAL A 317 40.07 7.83 21.65
C VAL A 317 40.82 9.16 21.75
N HIS A 318 40.21 10.27 21.29
CA HIS A 318 40.80 11.61 21.41
C HIS A 318 41.03 12.00 22.86
N VAL A 319 40.05 11.83 23.74
CA VAL A 319 40.14 12.14 25.17
C VAL A 319 41.23 11.31 25.85
N VAL A 320 41.28 10.01 25.57
CA VAL A 320 42.35 9.12 26.10
C VAL A 320 43.72 9.59 25.62
N ARG A 321 43.85 9.92 24.34
CA ARG A 321 45.12 10.44 23.78
C ARG A 321 45.56 11.76 24.40
N VAL A 322 44.63 12.69 24.58
CA VAL A 322 44.91 13.99 25.22
C VAL A 322 45.34 13.77 26.69
N ASN A 323 44.61 12.97 27.45
CA ASN A 323 44.94 12.65 28.83
C ASN A 323 46.34 12.00 28.95
N TRP A 324 46.65 11.05 28.06
CA TRP A 324 47.97 10.43 28.03
C TRP A 324 49.08 11.44 27.73
N LEU A 325 48.88 12.35 26.74
CA LEU A 325 49.83 13.41 26.43
C LEU A 325 50.02 14.39 27.59
N VAL A 326 48.93 14.80 28.21
CA VAL A 326 48.97 15.70 29.36
C VAL A 326 49.75 15.06 30.54
N ASN A 327 49.43 13.80 30.84
CA ASN A 327 50.14 13.07 31.92
C ASN A 327 51.63 12.94 31.63
N ARG A 328 52.02 12.59 30.38
CA ARG A 328 53.40 12.49 29.94
C ARG A 328 54.13 13.83 30.08
N ARG A 329 53.51 14.92 29.63
CA ARG A 329 54.11 16.28 29.76
C ARG A 329 54.24 16.73 31.23
N THR A 330 53.26 16.36 32.05
CA THR A 330 53.27 16.66 33.48
C THR A 330 54.41 15.95 34.20
N GLU A 331 54.68 14.68 33.86
CA GLU A 331 55.82 13.93 34.40
C GLU A 331 57.18 14.48 33.95
N GLU A 332 57.29 14.85 32.67
CA GLU A 332 58.50 15.50 32.14
C GLU A 332 58.79 16.83 32.84
N LEU A 333 57.73 17.65 33.11
CA LEU A 333 57.85 18.90 33.84
C LEU A 333 58.26 18.69 35.29
N LYS A 334 57.67 17.72 35.99
CA LYS A 334 58.03 17.37 37.36
C LYS A 334 59.48 16.93 37.48
N PHE A 335 59.95 16.14 36.50
CA PHE A 335 61.35 15.70 36.45
C PHE A 335 62.28 16.89 36.26
N ALA A 336 62.02 17.77 35.30
CA ALA A 336 62.79 18.97 35.01
C ALA A 336 62.88 19.91 36.22
N LEU A 337 61.75 20.14 36.92
CA LEU A 337 61.70 20.93 38.16
C LEU A 337 62.51 20.31 39.30
N ALA A 338 62.51 18.96 39.41
CA ALA A 338 63.28 18.26 40.41
C ALA A 338 64.79 18.41 40.16
N VAL A 339 65.23 18.28 38.90
CA VAL A 339 66.63 18.49 38.51
C VAL A 339 67.07 19.95 38.77
N GLN A 340 66.25 20.96 38.43
CA GLN A 340 66.55 22.36 38.65
C GLN A 340 66.70 22.66 40.15
N ARG A 341 65.79 22.17 40.98
CA ARG A 341 65.87 22.32 42.45
C ARG A 341 67.13 21.66 43.06
N ALA A 342 67.54 20.49 42.49
CA ALA A 342 68.78 19.82 42.95
C ALA A 342 70.05 20.59 42.56
N THR A 343 70.10 21.22 41.37
CA THR A 343 71.21 22.07 40.92
C THR A 343 71.29 23.36 41.75
N GLU A 344 70.16 24.01 42.04
CA GLU A 344 70.11 25.22 42.90
C GLU A 344 70.56 24.94 44.35
N ARG A 345 70.26 23.79 44.86
CA ARG A 345 70.76 23.36 46.22
C ARG A 345 72.28 23.22 46.21
N LYS A 346 72.86 22.53 45.18
CA LYS A 346 74.33 22.38 45.06
C LYS A 346 75.07 23.69 44.78
N ALA A 347 74.42 24.69 44.25
CA ALA A 347 75.06 26.00 44.03
C ALA A 347 75.02 26.93 45.30
N ARG A 348 74.29 26.55 46.34
CA ARG A 348 74.21 27.28 47.62
C ARG A 348 75.09 26.70 48.72
N GLU A 349 75.57 25.49 48.53
CA GLU A 349 76.64 24.86 49.32
C GLU A 349 78.04 25.26 48.78
#